data_10de8cb9694d9501ea9bd069a3834678
#
_entry.id   10de8cb9694d9501ea9bd069a3834678
#
_cell.length_a   1.000
_cell.length_b   1.000
_cell.length_c   1.000
_cell.angle_alpha   90.00
_cell.angle_beta   90.00
_cell.angle_gamma   90.00
#
_symmetry.space_group_name_H-M   'P 1'
#
loop_
_entity.id
_entity.type
_entity.pdbx_description
1 polymer ?
#
loop_
_entity_poly.entity_id
_entity_poly.type
_entity_poly.pdbx_seq_one_letter_code
_entity_poly.pdbx_strand_id
1 'polypeptide(L)'
;MNTIKQLLQTFCPNGVEFKELGEIGQFYSGLSGKSKDDFKDGNAKFITYMNVYSNPSTNLEDDSYVKISPNENQNAIEQGDVLFTGSSETPDECGMSSVVV
;
A
#
# COMPACT_ATOMS: atom_id res chain seq x y z
N MET A 1 -21.13 -10.26 -6.34
CA MET A 1 -20.17 -9.37 -6.94
C MET A 1 -20.56 -8.95 -8.33
N ASN A 2 -21.82 -8.56 -8.43
CA ASN A 2 -22.38 -8.18 -9.72
C ASN A 2 -21.73 -6.91 -10.28
N THR A 3 -21.27 -6.01 -9.41
CA THR A 3 -20.65 -4.76 -9.84
C THR A 3 -19.35 -4.98 -10.62
N ILE A 4 -18.48 -5.91 -10.16
CA ILE A 4 -17.24 -6.23 -10.86
C ILE A 4 -17.54 -6.85 -12.21
N LYS A 5 -18.49 -7.80 -12.27
CA LYS A 5 -18.90 -8.41 -13.53
C LYS A 5 -19.45 -7.38 -14.51
N GLN A 6 -20.27 -6.44 -14.03
CA GLN A 6 -20.83 -5.38 -14.86
C GLN A 6 -19.75 -4.48 -15.44
N LEU A 7 -18.77 -4.09 -14.62
CA LEU A 7 -17.64 -3.28 -15.09
C LEU A 7 -16.81 -3.99 -16.14
N LEU A 8 -16.52 -5.28 -15.92
CA LEU A 8 -15.77 -6.08 -16.87
C LEU A 8 -16.52 -6.23 -18.21
N GLN A 9 -17.83 -6.45 -18.17
CA GLN A 9 -18.63 -6.56 -19.38
C GLN A 9 -18.72 -5.24 -20.14
N THR A 10 -18.77 -4.12 -19.42
CA THR A 10 -18.90 -2.80 -20.03
C THR A 10 -17.59 -2.31 -20.63
N PHE A 11 -16.48 -2.42 -19.89
CA PHE A 11 -15.19 -1.87 -20.31
C PHE A 11 -14.23 -2.88 -20.93
N CYS A 12 -14.47 -4.17 -20.68
CA CYS A 12 -13.63 -5.25 -21.21
C CYS A 12 -14.48 -6.33 -21.87
N PRO A 13 -15.27 -5.97 -22.92
CA PRO A 13 -16.21 -6.93 -23.53
C PRO A 13 -15.53 -8.11 -24.20
N ASN A 14 -14.26 -7.97 -24.59
CA ASN A 14 -13.46 -9.05 -25.18
C ASN A 14 -12.60 -9.79 -24.16
N GLY A 15 -12.86 -9.58 -22.86
CA GLY A 15 -12.12 -10.20 -21.77
C GLY A 15 -11.03 -9.31 -21.22
N VAL A 16 -10.30 -9.84 -20.25
CA VAL A 16 -9.17 -9.15 -19.63
C VAL A 16 -7.92 -10.01 -19.78
N GLU A 17 -6.78 -9.35 -19.96
CA GLU A 17 -5.50 -10.00 -20.02
C GLU A 17 -4.91 -10.10 -18.62
N PHE A 18 -4.40 -11.28 -18.25
CA PHE A 18 -3.73 -11.47 -16.97
C PHE A 18 -2.23 -11.26 -17.14
N LYS A 19 -1.66 -10.36 -16.35
CA LYS A 19 -0.23 -10.07 -16.35
C LYS A 19 0.31 -10.10 -14.92
N GLU A 20 1.58 -10.46 -14.79
CA GLU A 20 2.26 -10.35 -13.50
C GLU A 20 2.47 -8.87 -13.17
N LEU A 21 2.35 -8.52 -11.86
CA LEU A 21 2.49 -7.14 -11.43
C LEU A 21 3.85 -6.54 -11.81
N GLY A 22 4.90 -7.36 -11.81
CA GLY A 22 6.23 -6.90 -12.20
C GLY A 22 6.35 -6.47 -13.67
N GLU A 23 5.41 -6.89 -14.53
CA GLU A 23 5.38 -6.49 -15.94
C GLU A 23 4.72 -5.13 -16.15
N ILE A 24 3.82 -4.73 -15.25
CA ILE A 24 3.01 -3.52 -15.41
C ILE A 24 3.39 -2.40 -14.44
N GLY A 25 4.33 -2.65 -13.54
CA GLY A 25 4.74 -1.65 -12.56
C GLY A 25 6.09 -1.97 -11.94
N GLN A 26 6.50 -1.15 -10.99
CA GLN A 26 7.71 -1.33 -10.23
C GLN A 26 7.37 -1.57 -8.77
N PHE A 27 8.12 -2.47 -8.11
CA PHE A 27 7.96 -2.75 -6.70
C PHE A 27 8.95 -1.95 -5.88
N TYR A 28 8.46 -1.40 -4.78
CA TYR A 28 9.28 -0.68 -3.81
C TYR A 28 9.04 -1.29 -2.43
N SER A 29 10.10 -1.36 -1.63
CA SER A 29 9.98 -1.83 -0.26
C SER A 29 9.37 -0.75 0.63
N GLY A 30 8.78 -1.18 1.76
CA GLY A 30 8.30 -0.26 2.79
C GLY A 30 9.44 0.28 3.64
N LEU A 31 9.09 0.79 4.82
CA LEU A 31 10.06 1.28 5.78
C LEU A 31 11.07 0.20 6.13
N SER A 32 12.34 0.56 6.19
CA SER A 32 13.42 -0.35 6.53
C SER A 32 14.32 0.25 7.61
N GLY A 33 14.95 -0.63 8.41
CA GLY A 33 15.90 -0.22 9.41
C GLY A 33 15.32 0.53 10.60
N LYS A 34 14.03 0.36 10.90
CA LYS A 34 13.37 1.04 12.01
C LYS A 34 13.15 0.10 13.20
N SER A 35 13.33 0.64 14.41
CA SER A 35 13.05 -0.04 15.66
C SER A 35 11.86 0.60 16.36
N LYS A 36 11.42 0.01 17.47
CA LYS A 36 10.32 0.57 18.27
C LYS A 36 10.57 2.01 18.70
N ASP A 37 11.83 2.35 19.01
CA ASP A 37 12.17 3.69 19.48
C ASP A 37 12.00 4.74 18.39
N ASP A 38 12.12 4.37 17.13
CA ASP A 38 11.93 5.30 16.01
C ASP A 38 10.48 5.75 15.85
N PHE A 39 9.54 5.05 16.48
CA PHE A 39 8.12 5.40 16.42
C PHE A 39 7.63 6.23 17.60
N LYS A 40 8.50 6.53 18.58
CA LYS A 40 8.11 7.30 19.77
C LYS A 40 8.09 8.79 19.53
N ASP A 41 9.12 9.32 18.86
CA ASP A 41 9.27 10.76 18.59
C ASP A 41 9.43 10.97 17.09
N GLY A 42 8.43 10.55 16.32
CA GLY A 42 8.47 10.61 14.87
C GLY A 42 8.37 12.03 14.32
N ASN A 43 9.09 12.28 13.24
CA ASN A 43 9.07 13.58 12.55
C ASN A 43 8.48 13.49 11.14
N ALA A 44 8.12 12.30 10.68
CA ALA A 44 7.53 12.08 9.36
C ALA A 44 6.36 11.11 9.46
N LYS A 45 5.32 11.39 8.70
CA LYS A 45 4.17 10.47 8.62
C LYS A 45 4.55 9.21 7.86
N PHE A 46 4.01 8.07 8.29
CA PHE A 46 4.13 6.83 7.55
C PHE A 46 2.78 6.12 7.50
N ILE A 47 2.65 5.20 6.56
CA ILE A 47 1.42 4.42 6.39
C ILE A 47 1.57 3.11 7.15
N THR A 48 0.65 2.88 8.10
CA THR A 48 0.68 1.68 8.93
C THR A 48 0.09 0.48 8.19
N TYR A 49 0.44 -0.72 8.66
CA TYR A 49 -0.17 -1.97 8.20
C TYR A 49 -1.70 -1.91 8.29
N MET A 50 -2.22 -1.48 9.43
CA MET A 50 -3.67 -1.42 9.65
C MET A 50 -4.37 -0.43 8.73
N ASN A 51 -3.69 0.65 8.35
CA ASN A 51 -4.23 1.60 7.39
C ASN A 51 -4.47 0.92 6.04
N VAL A 52 -3.47 0.19 5.55
CA VAL A 52 -3.57 -0.55 4.29
C VAL A 52 -4.62 -1.65 4.39
N TYR A 53 -4.58 -2.43 5.47
CA TYR A 53 -5.50 -3.55 5.67
C TYR A 53 -6.95 -3.12 5.75
N SER A 54 -7.23 -2.01 6.43
CA SER A 54 -8.59 -1.57 6.74
C SER A 54 -9.19 -0.63 5.71
N ASN A 55 -8.38 -0.04 4.84
CA ASN A 55 -8.83 1.03 3.94
C ASN A 55 -8.45 0.74 2.49
N PRO A 56 -9.40 0.40 1.62
CA PRO A 56 -9.11 0.30 0.18
C PRO A 56 -8.58 1.59 -0.42
N SER A 57 -8.99 2.74 0.14
CA SER A 57 -8.40 4.05 -0.16
C SER A 57 -7.61 4.48 1.06
N THR A 58 -6.31 4.70 0.90
CA THR A 58 -5.40 4.97 2.03
C THR A 58 -5.84 6.24 2.78
N ASN A 59 -5.92 6.14 4.11
CA ASN A 59 -6.26 7.27 4.96
C ASN A 59 -5.00 8.12 5.20
N LEU A 60 -4.88 9.23 4.49
CA LEU A 60 -3.71 10.12 4.61
C LEU A 60 -3.80 11.04 5.83
N GLU A 61 -4.91 11.04 6.55
CA GLU A 61 -5.09 11.83 7.77
C GLU A 61 -4.69 11.07 9.04
N ASP A 62 -4.29 9.80 8.89
CA ASP A 62 -3.80 9.00 10.00
C ASP A 62 -2.52 9.64 10.58
N ASP A 63 -2.52 9.90 11.89
CA ASP A 63 -1.44 10.57 12.60
C ASP A 63 -0.40 9.58 13.14
N SER A 64 0.15 8.77 12.27
CA SER A 64 1.23 7.83 12.62
C SER A 64 2.57 8.37 12.12
N TYR A 65 3.54 8.47 13.02
CA TYR A 65 4.83 9.09 12.75
C TYR A 65 5.99 8.17 13.05
N VAL A 66 7.05 8.35 12.28
CA VAL A 66 8.32 7.63 12.46
C VAL A 66 9.47 8.62 12.36
N LYS A 67 10.57 8.33 13.04
CA LYS A 67 11.76 9.17 13.01
C LYS A 67 12.58 8.88 11.76
N ILE A 68 12.78 9.89 10.94
CA ILE A 68 13.55 9.83 9.68
C ILE A 68 14.71 10.82 9.78
N SER A 69 15.93 10.33 9.52
CA SER A 69 17.12 11.16 9.48
C SER A 69 17.25 11.88 8.13
N PRO A 70 17.88 13.08 8.07
CA PRO A 70 18.03 13.80 6.81
C PRO A 70 18.77 13.04 5.71
N ASN A 71 19.70 12.16 6.10
CA ASN A 71 20.50 11.37 5.14
C ASN A 71 19.91 9.99 4.86
N GLU A 72 18.76 9.70 5.42
CA GLU A 72 18.12 8.39 5.29
C GLU A 72 17.33 8.33 3.99
N ASN A 73 17.46 7.20 3.28
CA ASN A 73 16.74 6.99 2.03
C ASN A 73 15.58 6.03 2.25
N GLN A 74 14.37 6.57 2.34
CA GLN A 74 13.12 5.81 2.45
C GLN A 74 12.24 6.10 1.24
N ASN A 75 11.43 5.12 0.87
CA ASN A 75 10.51 5.29 -0.25
C ASN A 75 9.30 6.13 0.17
N ALA A 76 9.06 7.24 -0.51
CA ALA A 76 7.91 8.08 -0.29
C ALA A 76 6.74 7.63 -1.14
N ILE A 77 5.52 7.72 -0.59
CA ILE A 77 4.31 7.40 -1.35
C ILE A 77 3.89 8.61 -2.20
N GLU A 78 3.30 8.31 -3.35
CA GLU A 78 2.78 9.32 -4.26
C GLU A 78 1.34 8.97 -4.63
N GLN A 79 0.61 9.98 -5.09
CA GLN A 79 -0.75 9.78 -5.58
C GLN A 79 -0.75 8.74 -6.70
N GLY A 80 -1.66 7.78 -6.60
CA GLY A 80 -1.77 6.70 -7.56
C GLY A 80 -1.02 5.44 -7.18
N ASP A 81 -0.18 5.49 -6.13
CA ASP A 81 0.52 4.30 -5.65
C ASP A 81 -0.46 3.30 -5.05
N VAL A 82 -0.16 2.02 -5.23
CA VAL A 82 -0.91 0.91 -4.62
C VAL A 82 -0.04 0.26 -3.56
N LEU A 83 -0.55 0.22 -2.34
CA LEU A 83 0.15 -0.33 -1.20
C LEU A 83 -0.39 -1.73 -0.90
N PHE A 84 0.50 -2.65 -0.54
CA PHE A 84 0.14 -4.03 -0.23
C PHE A 84 0.64 -4.43 1.15
N THR A 85 -0.15 -5.24 1.86
CA THR A 85 0.33 -5.91 3.05
C THR A 85 1.20 -7.10 2.62
N GLY A 86 2.50 -7.02 2.90
CA GLY A 86 3.47 -8.02 2.43
C GLY A 86 3.71 -9.18 3.37
N SER A 87 3.46 -8.99 4.67
CA SER A 87 3.63 -10.05 5.66
C SER A 87 2.57 -9.91 6.73
N SER A 88 2.05 -11.04 7.19
CA SER A 88 1.06 -11.08 8.24
C SER A 88 1.12 -12.44 8.95
N GLU A 89 0.44 -12.54 10.10
CA GLU A 89 0.37 -13.79 10.86
C GLU A 89 -0.54 -14.81 10.20
N THR A 90 -1.46 -14.37 9.34
CA THR A 90 -2.39 -15.28 8.64
C THR A 90 -2.32 -15.05 7.14
N PRO A 91 -2.47 -16.11 6.33
CA PRO A 91 -2.47 -15.96 4.86
C PRO A 91 -3.57 -15.04 4.33
N ASP A 92 -4.70 -14.98 5.03
CA ASP A 92 -5.85 -14.17 4.61
C ASP A 92 -5.56 -12.66 4.63
N GLU A 93 -4.59 -12.23 5.43
CA GLU A 93 -4.23 -10.84 5.57
C GLU A 93 -3.13 -10.38 4.60
N CYS A 94 -2.45 -11.34 3.96
CA CYS A 94 -1.43 -11.02 2.97
C CYS A 94 -2.04 -10.53 1.67
N GLY A 95 -1.40 -9.55 1.06
CA GLY A 95 -1.82 -9.04 -0.24
C GLY A 95 -3.05 -8.14 -0.21
N MET A 96 -3.49 -7.71 0.96
CA MET A 96 -4.50 -6.65 1.05
C MET A 96 -3.94 -5.37 0.48
N SER A 97 -4.74 -4.63 -0.26
CA SER A 97 -4.27 -3.46 -0.99
C SER A 97 -5.03 -2.19 -0.61
N SER A 98 -4.34 -1.06 -0.77
CA SER A 98 -4.89 0.27 -0.54
C SER A 98 -4.29 1.22 -1.57
N VAL A 99 -5.11 2.09 -2.12
CA VAL A 99 -4.69 3.04 -3.17
C VAL A 99 -4.53 4.42 -2.56
N VAL A 100 -3.42 5.09 -2.89
CA VAL A 100 -3.18 6.48 -2.52
C VAL A 100 -3.88 7.38 -3.53
N VAL A 101 -4.93 8.03 -3.09
CA VAL A 101 -5.78 8.83 -3.96
C VAL A 101 -5.40 10.31 -3.93
#